data_3d030dc3d8bed138f7195948d6a7c1ac
#
_entry.id   3d030dc3d8bed138f7195948d6a7c1ac
#
_cell.length_a   1.000
_cell.length_b   1.000
_cell.length_c   1.000
_cell.angle_alpha   90.00
_cell.angle_beta   90.00
_cell.angle_gamma   90.00
#
_symmetry.space_group_name_H-M   'P 1'
#
loop_
_entity.id
_entity.type
_entity.pdbx_description
1 polymer ?
#
loop_
_entity_poly.entity_id
_entity_poly.type
_entity_poly.pdbx_seq_one_letter_code
_entity_poly.pdbx_strand_id
1 'polypeptide(L)'
;SSFSVDGIGQSDDFGLEYGGYPGVRSPISLDSVEQVNVSVVDFDVRDSGSTAGNVNVVTKSGTNEFAGSLYGFQMGDSWVGDQIEDQSITIGEFDEETVGYTFGGPVIADKLFFFINYDKFEKMEPGLWGAAGSGALREVEGVSLENANKVIDLAQSVYNYDAGSASGMNNELLDEDLLIKLDWNMNDSQRLTYTHQTSDNNDVREYGGSENVLALTSGNYTKTTELQSDSFQIFSDWTDSFSTTMRYGMRTVDTAQASVGGDDFMRA
;
A
#
# COMPACT_ATOMS: atom_id res chain seq x y z
N SER A 1 12.41 -10.10 8.95
CA SER A 1 11.59 -10.94 8.05
C SER A 1 11.73 -10.41 6.64
N SER A 2 11.70 -11.28 5.66
CA SER A 2 11.62 -10.91 4.25
C SER A 2 10.24 -11.22 3.71
N PHE A 3 9.77 -10.39 2.77
CA PHE A 3 8.54 -10.59 2.03
C PHE A 3 8.88 -10.71 0.54
N SER A 4 8.30 -11.68 -0.14
CA SER A 4 8.53 -11.91 -1.56
C SER A 4 7.24 -12.33 -2.27
N VAL A 5 7.12 -11.95 -3.55
CA VAL A 5 6.03 -12.34 -4.46
C VAL A 5 6.66 -13.11 -5.62
N ASP A 6 6.15 -14.33 -5.86
CA ASP A 6 6.71 -15.27 -6.84
C ASP A 6 8.25 -15.40 -6.73
N GLY A 7 8.78 -15.28 -5.49
CA GLY A 7 10.19 -15.37 -5.16
C GLY A 7 11.02 -14.12 -5.49
N ILE A 8 10.40 -13.00 -5.84
CA ILE A 8 11.08 -11.70 -5.93
C ILE A 8 10.85 -10.93 -4.65
N GLY A 9 11.95 -10.53 -3.98
CA GLY A 9 11.89 -9.79 -2.72
C GLY A 9 11.21 -8.42 -2.89
N GLN A 10 10.25 -8.14 -2.01
CA GLN A 10 9.47 -6.90 -2.00
C GLN A 10 9.48 -6.24 -0.62
N SER A 11 10.44 -6.60 0.22
CA SER A 11 10.60 -5.96 1.52
C SER A 11 11.00 -4.49 1.37
N ASP A 12 10.59 -3.67 2.33
CA ASP A 12 11.09 -2.30 2.47
C ASP A 12 12.59 -2.33 2.82
N ASP A 13 13.44 -1.87 1.89
CA ASP A 13 14.89 -1.90 2.03
C ASP A 13 15.41 -0.94 3.11
N PHE A 14 14.62 0.08 3.45
CA PHE A 14 14.99 1.12 4.42
C PHE A 14 14.29 0.95 5.77
N GLY A 15 13.28 0.07 5.87
CA GLY A 15 12.52 -0.16 7.11
C GLY A 15 11.70 1.05 7.54
N LEU A 16 11.21 1.84 6.60
CA LEU A 16 10.45 3.06 6.84
C LEU A 16 8.97 2.81 7.07
N GLU A 17 8.47 1.63 6.66
CA GLU A 17 7.08 1.26 6.80
C GLU A 17 6.89 0.07 7.76
N TYR A 18 5.85 0.15 8.59
CA TYR A 18 5.57 -0.87 9.62
C TYR A 18 5.20 -2.24 9.03
N GLY A 19 4.62 -2.27 7.82
CA GLY A 19 4.22 -3.50 7.14
C GLY A 19 5.40 -4.34 6.64
N GLY A 20 6.59 -3.76 6.57
CA GLY A 20 7.79 -4.41 6.03
C GLY A 20 7.85 -4.49 4.50
N TYR A 21 6.92 -3.82 3.80
CA TYR A 21 6.89 -3.57 2.36
C TYR A 21 6.86 -2.06 2.11
N PRO A 22 7.19 -1.56 0.90
CA PRO A 22 7.45 -0.14 0.66
C PRO A 22 6.23 0.77 0.86
N GLY A 23 5.03 0.29 0.56
CA GLY A 23 3.76 1.02 0.72
C GLY A 23 3.14 0.88 2.10
N VAL A 24 2.06 1.61 2.34
CA VAL A 24 1.25 1.49 3.57
C VAL A 24 0.48 0.17 3.59
N ARG A 25 0.10 -0.33 2.41
CA ARG A 25 -0.61 -1.60 2.23
C ARG A 25 0.29 -2.65 1.58
N SER A 26 -0.17 -3.91 1.60
CA SER A 26 0.48 -4.99 0.86
C SER A 26 0.45 -4.68 -0.64
N PRO A 27 1.56 -4.76 -1.36
CA PRO A 27 1.62 -4.44 -2.80
C PRO A 27 0.97 -5.51 -3.67
N ILE A 28 0.09 -6.31 -3.12
CA ILE A 28 -0.61 -7.40 -3.80
C ILE A 28 -1.97 -7.66 -3.16
N SER A 29 -3.00 -7.75 -3.98
CA SER A 29 -4.35 -8.13 -3.56
C SER A 29 -4.41 -9.57 -3.09
N LEU A 30 -5.18 -9.82 -2.02
CA LEU A 30 -5.46 -11.18 -1.53
C LEU A 30 -6.15 -12.05 -2.58
N ASP A 31 -6.94 -11.46 -3.49
CA ASP A 31 -7.62 -12.18 -4.56
C ASP A 31 -6.69 -12.69 -5.66
N SER A 32 -5.47 -12.16 -5.74
CA SER A 32 -4.42 -12.65 -6.63
C SER A 32 -3.59 -13.81 -6.03
N VAL A 33 -3.76 -14.10 -4.74
CA VAL A 33 -2.96 -15.08 -4.02
C VAL A 33 -3.46 -16.50 -4.26
N GLU A 34 -2.57 -17.39 -4.69
CA GLU A 34 -2.81 -18.84 -4.76
C GLU A 34 -2.36 -19.54 -3.46
N GLN A 35 -1.16 -19.17 -2.97
CA GLN A 35 -0.56 -19.82 -1.82
C GLN A 35 0.37 -18.85 -1.08
N VAL A 36 0.40 -18.96 0.24
CA VAL A 36 1.39 -18.27 1.09
C VAL A 36 2.27 -19.32 1.77
N ASN A 37 3.57 -19.21 1.56
CA ASN A 37 4.57 -20.02 2.22
C ASN A 37 5.27 -19.21 3.31
N VAL A 38 5.21 -19.67 4.55
CA VAL A 38 5.86 -19.01 5.68
C VAL A 38 6.95 -19.92 6.22
N SER A 39 8.19 -19.46 6.20
CA SER A 39 9.34 -20.14 6.81
C SER A 39 9.86 -19.30 7.95
N VAL A 40 9.95 -19.88 9.15
CA VAL A 40 10.46 -19.17 10.35
C VAL A 40 11.99 -19.19 10.41
N VAL A 41 12.56 -20.30 9.96
CA VAL A 41 14.02 -20.49 9.84
C VAL A 41 14.26 -21.14 8.50
N ASP A 42 14.87 -20.39 7.59
CA ASP A 42 15.16 -20.88 6.25
C ASP A 42 16.66 -21.17 6.13
N PHE A 43 17.00 -22.41 5.81
CA PHE A 43 18.37 -22.87 5.54
C PHE A 43 18.58 -23.13 4.04
N ASP A 44 17.59 -22.80 3.19
CA ASP A 44 17.74 -22.99 1.76
C ASP A 44 18.67 -21.92 1.18
N VAL A 45 19.69 -22.34 0.47
CA VAL A 45 20.67 -21.47 -0.17
C VAL A 45 20.04 -20.52 -1.22
N ARG A 46 18.83 -20.84 -1.67
CA ARG A 46 18.07 -20.02 -2.63
C ARG A 46 17.40 -18.81 -1.98
N ASP A 47 17.17 -18.88 -0.67
CA ASP A 47 16.51 -17.83 0.09
C ASP A 47 17.56 -16.97 0.80
N SER A 48 17.75 -15.75 0.32
CA SER A 48 18.72 -14.80 0.83
C SER A 48 18.04 -13.58 1.48
N GLY A 49 18.77 -12.90 2.37
CA GLY A 49 18.33 -11.59 2.90
C GLY A 49 17.43 -11.67 4.12
N SER A 50 17.16 -12.84 4.69
CA SER A 50 16.35 -12.98 5.91
C SER A 50 17.16 -13.54 7.06
N THR A 51 17.09 -12.88 8.23
CA THR A 51 17.67 -13.39 9.49
C THR A 51 16.60 -13.94 10.45
N ALA A 52 15.30 -13.79 10.13
CA ALA A 52 14.21 -14.04 11.09
C ALA A 52 12.92 -14.58 10.49
N GLY A 53 12.88 -15.06 9.29
CA GLY A 53 11.69 -15.63 8.65
C GLY A 53 11.43 -15.03 7.28
N ASN A 54 10.83 -15.83 6.42
CA ASN A 54 10.49 -15.47 5.04
C ASN A 54 9.01 -15.75 4.79
N VAL A 55 8.30 -14.79 4.20
CA VAL A 55 6.95 -14.93 3.69
C VAL A 55 7.01 -14.83 2.18
N ASN A 56 6.73 -15.92 1.48
CA ASN A 56 6.65 -15.93 0.03
C ASN A 56 5.22 -16.17 -0.42
N VAL A 57 4.68 -15.23 -1.16
CA VAL A 57 3.37 -15.29 -1.80
C VAL A 57 3.54 -15.84 -3.21
N VAL A 58 2.76 -16.85 -3.54
CA VAL A 58 2.64 -17.38 -4.90
C VAL A 58 1.34 -16.87 -5.50
N THR A 59 1.41 -16.24 -6.65
CA THR A 59 0.25 -15.67 -7.32
C THR A 59 -0.49 -16.70 -8.15
N LYS A 60 -1.80 -16.49 -8.34
CA LYS A 60 -2.65 -17.30 -9.22
C LYS A 60 -2.13 -17.28 -10.66
N SER A 61 -2.44 -18.34 -11.38
CA SER A 61 -2.15 -18.50 -12.80
C SER A 61 -3.44 -18.74 -13.58
N GLY A 62 -3.43 -18.44 -14.87
CA GLY A 62 -4.50 -18.83 -15.79
C GLY A 62 -4.55 -20.34 -15.97
N THR A 63 -5.72 -20.84 -16.38
CA THR A 63 -5.98 -22.24 -16.67
C THR A 63 -6.56 -22.44 -18.06
N ASN A 64 -6.93 -23.66 -18.45
CA ASN A 64 -7.62 -23.91 -19.72
C ASN A 64 -9.08 -23.41 -19.73
N GLU A 65 -9.60 -22.95 -18.59
CA GLU A 65 -10.93 -22.38 -18.49
C GLU A 65 -10.82 -20.88 -18.14
N PHE A 66 -11.65 -20.06 -18.79
CA PHE A 66 -11.76 -18.67 -18.39
C PHE A 66 -12.47 -18.57 -17.04
N ALA A 67 -11.83 -17.91 -16.11
CA ALA A 67 -12.36 -17.63 -14.78
C ALA A 67 -12.03 -16.21 -14.35
N GLY A 68 -12.88 -15.62 -13.53
CA GLY A 68 -12.66 -14.29 -12.99
C GLY A 68 -13.57 -13.99 -11.82
N SER A 69 -13.25 -12.96 -11.09
CA SER A 69 -14.03 -12.44 -9.99
C SER A 69 -14.15 -10.92 -10.09
N LEU A 70 -15.24 -10.39 -9.58
CA LEU A 70 -15.42 -8.97 -9.29
C LEU A 70 -15.80 -8.88 -7.81
N TYR A 71 -15.14 -8.04 -7.06
CA TYR A 71 -15.38 -7.88 -5.64
C TYR A 71 -15.36 -6.40 -5.24
N GLY A 72 -16.04 -6.10 -4.15
CA GLY A 72 -16.03 -4.80 -3.52
C GLY A 72 -16.23 -4.96 -2.02
N PHE A 73 -15.51 -4.15 -1.25
CA PHE A 73 -15.63 -4.05 0.20
C PHE A 73 -15.79 -2.59 0.55
N GLN A 74 -16.69 -2.32 1.48
CA GLN A 74 -16.89 -0.99 2.02
C GLN A 74 -16.96 -1.07 3.54
N MET A 75 -16.37 -0.10 4.21
CA MET A 75 -16.43 0.07 5.66
C MET A 75 -16.50 1.57 5.97
N GLY A 76 -17.28 1.94 6.98
CA GLY A 76 -17.42 3.33 7.40
C GLY A 76 -17.75 3.42 8.89
N ASP A 77 -17.68 4.62 9.43
CA ASP A 77 -17.99 4.91 10.82
C ASP A 77 -19.39 4.46 11.25
N SER A 78 -20.37 4.56 10.35
CA SER A 78 -21.77 4.15 10.60
C SER A 78 -21.94 2.63 10.84
N TRP A 79 -20.93 1.81 10.51
CA TRP A 79 -20.93 0.35 10.70
C TRP A 79 -20.16 -0.06 11.95
N VAL A 80 -19.52 0.89 12.63
CA VAL A 80 -18.77 0.66 13.86
C VAL A 80 -19.61 1.07 15.07
N GLY A 81 -19.60 0.26 16.13
CA GLY A 81 -20.30 0.59 17.36
C GLY A 81 -19.61 1.74 18.11
N ASP A 82 -20.41 2.65 18.65
CA ASP A 82 -19.99 3.85 19.40
C ASP A 82 -19.99 3.64 20.92
N GLN A 83 -20.14 2.41 21.39
CA GLN A 83 -20.19 2.07 22.80
C GLN A 83 -19.28 0.90 23.17
N ILE A 84 -18.53 1.03 24.26
CA ILE A 84 -17.79 -0.04 24.92
C ILE A 84 -18.30 -0.15 26.34
N GLU A 85 -18.98 -1.26 26.68
CA GLU A 85 -19.72 -1.42 27.93
C GLU A 85 -20.76 -0.31 28.11
N ASP A 86 -20.63 0.50 29.15
CA ASP A 86 -21.51 1.64 29.45
C ASP A 86 -20.91 3.00 29.04
N GLN A 87 -19.79 3.00 28.29
CA GLN A 87 -19.11 4.22 27.88
C GLN A 87 -19.30 4.47 26.38
N SER A 88 -19.78 5.67 26.02
CA SER A 88 -19.78 6.13 24.64
C SER A 88 -18.38 6.55 24.21
N ILE A 89 -17.99 6.11 23.02
CA ILE A 89 -16.75 6.51 22.35
C ILE A 89 -17.07 7.39 21.17
N THR A 90 -16.28 8.42 20.94
CA THR A 90 -16.39 9.23 19.73
C THR A 90 -15.56 8.58 18.65
N ILE A 91 -16.23 8.16 17.58
CA ILE A 91 -15.60 7.65 16.36
C ILE A 91 -15.61 8.81 15.36
N GLY A 92 -14.46 9.09 14.73
CA GLY A 92 -14.41 10.04 13.62
C GLY A 92 -15.10 9.49 12.38
N GLU A 93 -15.60 10.37 11.54
CA GLU A 93 -16.14 9.99 10.24
C GLU A 93 -15.01 9.40 9.40
N PHE A 94 -15.14 8.15 8.95
CA PHE A 94 -14.22 7.53 8.01
C PHE A 94 -15.00 6.72 6.98
N ASP A 95 -14.42 6.59 5.82
CA ASP A 95 -14.91 5.72 4.75
C ASP A 95 -13.74 4.99 4.11
N GLU A 96 -13.93 3.68 3.91
CA GLU A 96 -12.96 2.80 3.25
C GLU A 96 -13.69 2.03 2.16
N GLU A 97 -13.15 2.05 0.96
CA GLU A 97 -13.67 1.29 -0.17
C GLU A 97 -12.55 0.51 -0.85
N THR A 98 -12.85 -0.74 -1.19
CA THR A 98 -12.00 -1.56 -2.05
C THR A 98 -12.83 -2.07 -3.22
N VAL A 99 -12.34 -1.89 -4.43
CA VAL A 99 -12.91 -2.48 -5.64
C VAL A 99 -11.83 -3.20 -6.41
N GLY A 100 -12.09 -4.42 -6.81
CA GLY A 100 -11.11 -5.16 -7.57
C GLY A 100 -11.72 -6.23 -8.47
N TYR A 101 -10.91 -6.73 -9.40
CA TYR A 101 -11.28 -7.84 -10.25
C TYR A 101 -10.09 -8.73 -10.56
N THR A 102 -10.40 -10.00 -10.82
CA THR A 102 -9.46 -10.96 -11.39
C THR A 102 -10.01 -11.51 -12.68
N PHE A 103 -9.13 -11.83 -13.62
CA PHE A 103 -9.52 -12.54 -14.84
C PHE A 103 -8.35 -13.35 -15.37
N GLY A 104 -8.59 -14.60 -15.72
CA GLY A 104 -7.57 -15.48 -16.27
C GLY A 104 -8.16 -16.53 -17.18
N GLY A 105 -7.27 -17.15 -17.98
CA GLY A 105 -7.67 -18.18 -18.92
C GLY A 105 -6.58 -18.49 -19.94
N PRO A 106 -6.90 -19.29 -20.98
CA PRO A 106 -5.95 -19.65 -22.02
C PRO A 106 -5.89 -18.55 -23.12
N VAL A 107 -4.67 -18.12 -23.46
CA VAL A 107 -4.41 -17.44 -24.74
C VAL A 107 -4.31 -18.48 -25.85
N ILE A 108 -3.63 -19.60 -25.55
CA ILE A 108 -3.53 -20.79 -26.40
C ILE A 108 -3.80 -21.99 -25.50
N ALA A 109 -4.83 -22.76 -25.80
CA ALA A 109 -5.20 -23.94 -25.01
C ALA A 109 -4.00 -24.86 -24.80
N ASP A 110 -3.85 -25.36 -23.57
CA ASP A 110 -2.79 -26.24 -23.07
C ASP A 110 -1.36 -25.63 -23.10
N LYS A 111 -1.19 -24.40 -23.60
CA LYS A 111 0.15 -23.86 -23.86
C LYS A 111 0.41 -22.50 -23.22
N LEU A 112 -0.45 -21.52 -23.44
CA LEU A 112 -0.21 -20.16 -22.98
C LEU A 112 -1.42 -19.66 -22.22
N PHE A 113 -1.17 -19.28 -20.97
CA PHE A 113 -2.18 -18.80 -20.05
C PHE A 113 -1.86 -17.40 -19.59
N PHE A 114 -2.89 -16.67 -19.21
CA PHE A 114 -2.76 -15.36 -18.58
C PHE A 114 -3.59 -15.28 -17.30
N PHE A 115 -3.16 -14.43 -16.40
CA PHE A 115 -3.91 -14.02 -15.23
C PHE A 115 -3.68 -12.52 -15.02
N ILE A 116 -4.76 -11.78 -14.72
CA ILE A 116 -4.74 -10.35 -14.42
C ILE A 116 -5.51 -10.15 -13.12
N ASN A 117 -4.97 -9.33 -12.24
CA ASN A 117 -5.65 -8.77 -11.09
C ASN A 117 -5.47 -7.25 -11.08
N TYR A 118 -6.52 -6.54 -10.76
CA TYR A 118 -6.50 -5.12 -10.41
C TYR A 118 -7.29 -4.91 -9.14
N ASP A 119 -6.74 -4.12 -8.24
CA ASP A 119 -7.31 -3.77 -6.95
C ASP A 119 -7.11 -2.28 -6.70
N LYS A 120 -8.16 -1.60 -6.27
CA LYS A 120 -8.11 -0.19 -5.87
C LYS A 120 -8.70 -0.06 -4.48
N PHE A 121 -7.94 0.54 -3.58
CA PHE A 121 -8.36 0.88 -2.24
C PHE A 121 -8.33 2.39 -2.06
N GLU A 122 -9.39 2.91 -1.49
CA GLU A 122 -9.51 4.30 -1.06
C GLU A 122 -9.93 4.35 0.39
N LYS A 123 -9.29 5.22 1.16
CA LYS A 123 -9.66 5.51 2.54
C LYS A 123 -9.66 7.00 2.75
N MET A 124 -10.67 7.51 3.43
CA MET A 124 -10.74 8.87 3.94
C MET A 124 -10.98 8.83 5.44
N GLU A 125 -10.18 9.53 6.21
CA GLU A 125 -10.37 9.70 7.64
C GLU A 125 -10.06 11.14 8.06
N PRO A 126 -10.75 11.70 9.08
CA PRO A 126 -10.49 13.05 9.53
C PRO A 126 -9.13 13.12 10.21
N GLY A 127 -8.50 14.29 10.13
CA GLY A 127 -7.32 14.61 10.90
C GLY A 127 -7.56 14.48 12.40
N LEU A 128 -6.55 13.98 13.11
CA LEU A 128 -6.69 13.63 14.50
C LEU A 128 -6.75 14.86 15.43
N TRP A 129 -5.89 15.87 15.17
CA TRP A 129 -5.69 17.02 16.05
C TRP A 129 -6.19 18.32 15.44
N GLY A 130 -6.81 19.17 16.30
CA GLY A 130 -7.22 20.52 15.92
C GLY A 130 -7.23 21.46 17.11
N ALA A 131 -7.44 22.74 16.88
CA ALA A 131 -7.56 23.76 17.92
C ALA A 131 -8.82 23.55 18.75
N ALA A 132 -8.80 24.03 20.00
CA ALA A 132 -9.97 24.01 20.87
C ALA A 132 -11.15 24.78 20.24
N GLY A 133 -12.29 24.10 20.12
CA GLY A 133 -13.50 24.59 19.43
C GLY A 133 -13.50 24.35 17.91
N SER A 134 -12.59 23.55 17.39
CA SER A 134 -12.55 23.18 15.96
C SER A 134 -13.49 22.02 15.61
N GLY A 135 -13.87 21.20 16.60
CA GLY A 135 -14.62 19.96 16.39
C GLY A 135 -13.75 18.79 15.93
N ALA A 136 -12.41 18.91 15.98
CA ALA A 136 -11.51 17.81 15.70
C ALA A 136 -11.68 16.65 16.71
N LEU A 137 -11.29 15.43 16.35
CA LEU A 137 -11.37 14.26 17.23
C LEU A 137 -10.62 14.45 18.55
N ARG A 138 -9.51 15.17 18.50
CA ARG A 138 -8.71 15.58 19.66
C ARG A 138 -8.41 17.06 19.55
N GLU A 139 -8.79 17.81 20.55
CA GLU A 139 -8.57 19.25 20.62
C GLU A 139 -7.38 19.59 21.51
N VAL A 140 -6.53 20.50 21.03
CA VAL A 140 -5.41 21.04 21.80
C VAL A 140 -5.96 22.18 22.68
N GLU A 141 -6.26 21.89 23.94
CA GLU A 141 -6.96 22.81 24.87
C GLU A 141 -6.26 24.18 25.05
N GLY A 142 -4.94 24.21 24.90
CA GLY A 142 -4.14 25.44 25.08
C GLY A 142 -4.27 26.46 23.93
N VAL A 143 -4.88 26.10 22.80
CA VAL A 143 -4.96 26.95 21.60
C VAL A 143 -6.39 26.98 21.08
N SER A 144 -7.08 28.13 21.27
CA SER A 144 -8.41 28.30 20.69
C SER A 144 -8.36 28.48 19.19
N LEU A 145 -9.42 28.01 18.49
CA LEU A 145 -9.58 28.15 17.04
C LEU A 145 -9.49 29.63 16.61
N GLU A 146 -10.07 30.56 17.42
CA GLU A 146 -10.00 32.00 17.14
C GLU A 146 -8.56 32.50 17.14
N ASN A 147 -7.73 32.08 18.11
CA ASN A 147 -6.33 32.52 18.16
C ASN A 147 -5.49 31.86 17.08
N ALA A 148 -5.73 30.60 16.75
CA ALA A 148 -5.08 29.92 15.65
C ALA A 148 -5.37 30.62 14.31
N ASN A 149 -6.62 30.98 14.05
CA ASN A 149 -7.03 31.69 12.84
C ASN A 149 -6.35 33.07 12.74
N LYS A 150 -6.18 33.80 13.86
CA LYS A 150 -5.42 35.07 13.85
C LYS A 150 -3.96 34.87 13.40
N VAL A 151 -3.34 33.76 13.80
CA VAL A 151 -1.96 33.44 13.38
C VAL A 151 -1.93 33.10 11.87
N ILE A 152 -2.91 32.33 11.41
CA ILE A 152 -3.06 32.00 9.97
C ILE A 152 -3.24 33.28 9.14
N ASP A 153 -4.16 34.18 9.56
CA ASP A 153 -4.40 35.45 8.89
C ASP A 153 -3.16 36.36 8.86
N LEU A 154 -2.38 36.39 9.96
CA LEU A 154 -1.12 37.12 10.01
C LEU A 154 -0.08 36.50 9.09
N ALA A 155 0.05 35.19 9.04
CA ALA A 155 0.95 34.50 8.13
C ALA A 155 0.64 34.85 6.68
N GLN A 156 -0.64 34.84 6.30
CA GLN A 156 -1.08 35.20 4.97
C GLN A 156 -0.86 36.67 4.66
N SER A 157 -1.24 37.61 5.58
CA SER A 157 -1.22 39.02 5.29
C SER A 157 0.18 39.65 5.32
N VAL A 158 1.07 39.13 6.19
CA VAL A 158 2.43 39.73 6.38
C VAL A 158 3.46 38.99 5.53
N TYR A 159 3.34 37.68 5.40
CA TYR A 159 4.36 36.84 4.75
C TYR A 159 3.89 36.25 3.43
N ASN A 160 2.62 36.43 3.04
CA ASN A 160 1.98 35.79 1.90
C ASN A 160 2.13 34.25 1.96
N TYR A 161 2.08 33.72 3.17
CA TYR A 161 2.22 32.30 3.45
C TYR A 161 0.86 31.70 3.84
N ASP A 162 0.42 30.66 3.10
CA ASP A 162 -0.76 29.88 3.44
C ASP A 162 -0.40 28.82 4.48
N ALA A 163 -0.74 29.08 5.72
CA ALA A 163 -0.51 28.15 6.83
C ALA A 163 -1.56 27.03 6.91
N GLY A 164 -2.53 27.01 6.01
CA GLY A 164 -3.59 26.00 5.98
C GLY A 164 -4.64 26.21 7.07
N SER A 165 -5.07 25.12 7.72
CA SER A 165 -6.15 25.09 8.71
C SER A 165 -5.67 24.66 10.10
N ALA A 166 -6.37 25.15 11.12
CA ALA A 166 -6.22 24.73 12.52
C ALA A 166 -7.28 23.68 12.95
N SER A 167 -8.15 23.25 12.04
CA SER A 167 -9.22 22.27 12.33
C SER A 167 -8.89 20.84 11.89
N GLY A 168 -7.64 20.58 11.50
CA GLY A 168 -7.25 19.37 10.83
C GLY A 168 -7.65 19.38 9.34
N MET A 169 -7.35 18.31 8.66
CA MET A 169 -7.78 18.03 7.28
C MET A 169 -8.11 16.55 7.15
N ASN A 170 -8.85 16.18 6.13
CA ASN A 170 -9.04 14.77 5.84
C ASN A 170 -7.74 14.16 5.30
N ASN A 171 -7.39 13.02 5.86
CA ASN A 171 -6.27 12.21 5.41
C ASN A 171 -6.80 11.20 4.40
N GLU A 172 -6.28 11.26 3.19
CA GLU A 172 -6.64 10.35 2.11
C GLU A 172 -5.52 9.34 1.90
N LEU A 173 -5.89 8.09 1.77
CA LEU A 173 -5.02 6.99 1.35
C LEU A 173 -5.61 6.37 0.10
N LEU A 174 -4.86 6.41 -0.98
CA LEU A 174 -5.15 5.72 -2.22
C LEU A 174 -4.07 4.65 -2.46
N ASP A 175 -4.51 3.47 -2.84
CA ASP A 175 -3.62 2.35 -3.18
C ASP A 175 -4.18 1.60 -4.38
N GLU A 176 -3.39 1.48 -5.45
CA GLU A 176 -3.77 0.82 -6.69
C GLU A 176 -2.74 -0.25 -7.04
N ASP A 177 -3.21 -1.50 -7.12
CA ASP A 177 -2.38 -2.66 -7.44
C ASP A 177 -2.77 -3.29 -8.77
N LEU A 178 -1.80 -3.58 -9.62
CA LEU A 178 -1.97 -4.33 -10.84
C LEU A 178 -0.99 -5.51 -10.87
N LEU A 179 -1.51 -6.69 -11.18
CA LEU A 179 -0.71 -7.89 -11.46
C LEU A 179 -1.10 -8.47 -12.81
N ILE A 180 -0.11 -8.74 -13.65
CA ILE A 180 -0.26 -9.47 -14.92
C ILE A 180 0.72 -10.63 -14.91
N LYS A 181 0.21 -11.84 -15.14
CA LYS A 181 1.02 -13.06 -15.20
C LYS A 181 0.75 -13.81 -16.49
N LEU A 182 1.82 -14.29 -17.10
CA LEU A 182 1.80 -15.12 -18.30
C LEU A 182 2.56 -16.41 -18.02
N ASP A 183 1.91 -17.54 -18.24
CA ASP A 183 2.51 -18.87 -18.10
C ASP A 183 2.53 -19.55 -19.48
N TRP A 184 3.71 -19.86 -19.97
CA TRP A 184 3.91 -20.49 -21.26
C TRP A 184 4.56 -21.87 -21.13
N ASN A 185 3.81 -22.91 -21.42
CA ASN A 185 4.29 -24.26 -21.63
C ASN A 185 4.85 -24.37 -23.04
N MET A 186 6.16 -24.08 -23.18
CA MET A 186 6.83 -24.11 -24.50
C MET A 186 6.81 -25.51 -25.11
N ASN A 187 7.04 -26.52 -24.28
CA ASN A 187 6.94 -27.94 -24.59
C ASN A 187 6.77 -28.73 -23.28
N ASP A 188 6.76 -30.08 -23.35
CA ASP A 188 6.56 -30.96 -22.20
C ASP A 188 7.64 -30.83 -21.13
N SER A 189 8.80 -30.27 -21.47
CA SER A 189 9.98 -30.19 -20.59
C SER A 189 10.33 -28.75 -20.19
N GLN A 190 9.70 -27.73 -20.77
CA GLN A 190 10.09 -26.34 -20.56
C GLN A 190 8.87 -25.43 -20.37
N ARG A 191 8.92 -24.66 -19.30
CA ARG A 191 7.90 -23.66 -18.96
C ARG A 191 8.56 -22.32 -18.66
N LEU A 192 7.99 -21.24 -19.19
CA LEU A 192 8.32 -19.86 -18.87
C LEU A 192 7.16 -19.21 -18.12
N THR A 193 7.46 -18.53 -17.04
CA THR A 193 6.51 -17.64 -16.34
C THR A 193 7.05 -16.22 -16.37
N TYR A 194 6.22 -15.28 -16.76
CA TYR A 194 6.46 -13.84 -16.64
C TYR A 194 5.43 -13.22 -15.73
N THR A 195 5.87 -12.42 -14.77
CA THR A 195 4.98 -11.66 -13.88
C THR A 195 5.40 -10.19 -13.92
N HIS A 196 4.43 -9.32 -14.18
CA HIS A 196 4.52 -7.88 -14.04
C HIS A 196 3.60 -7.41 -12.93
N GLN A 197 4.10 -6.56 -12.06
CA GLN A 197 3.37 -6.02 -10.92
C GLN A 197 3.68 -4.54 -10.77
N THR A 198 2.63 -3.74 -10.53
CA THR A 198 2.76 -2.36 -10.04
C THR A 198 1.92 -2.18 -8.78
N SER A 199 2.37 -1.31 -7.89
CA SER A 199 1.63 -0.85 -6.72
C SER A 199 1.91 0.63 -6.53
N ASP A 200 0.85 1.44 -6.64
CA ASP A 200 0.90 2.89 -6.54
C ASP A 200 0.16 3.32 -5.26
N ASN A 201 0.90 3.86 -4.31
CA ASN A 201 0.39 4.25 -3.02
C ASN A 201 0.54 5.77 -2.83
N ASN A 202 -0.54 6.43 -2.44
CA ASN A 202 -0.59 7.86 -2.12
C ASN A 202 -1.22 8.06 -0.75
N ASP A 203 -0.48 8.60 0.19
CA ASP A 203 -0.83 8.68 1.61
C ASP A 203 -0.60 10.08 2.15
N VAL A 204 -1.66 10.74 2.63
CA VAL A 204 -1.58 12.03 3.30
C VAL A 204 -1.29 11.82 4.78
N ARG A 205 -0.20 12.38 5.27
CA ARG A 205 0.27 12.21 6.65
C ARG A 205 0.26 13.51 7.42
N GLU A 206 -0.32 13.45 8.61
CA GLU A 206 -0.23 14.54 9.58
C GLU A 206 1.17 14.61 10.19
N TYR A 207 1.67 15.82 10.34
CA TYR A 207 2.95 16.08 10.98
C TYR A 207 2.82 17.01 12.18
N GLY A 208 3.34 16.58 13.32
CA GLY A 208 3.62 17.43 14.48
C GLY A 208 2.46 17.67 15.44
N GLY A 209 1.25 17.16 15.21
CA GLY A 209 0.13 17.29 16.14
C GLY A 209 0.31 16.42 17.38
N SER A 210 -0.01 16.96 18.57
CA SER A 210 -0.04 16.22 19.84
C SER A 210 -0.94 16.93 20.84
N GLU A 211 -1.15 16.32 22.02
CA GLU A 211 -1.95 16.89 23.12
C GLU A 211 -1.58 18.35 23.47
N ASN A 212 -0.31 18.72 23.30
CA ASN A 212 0.21 20.04 23.68
C ASN A 212 0.74 20.86 22.50
N VAL A 213 0.63 20.35 21.28
CA VAL A 213 1.13 20.99 20.07
C VAL A 213 0.07 20.97 19.00
N LEU A 214 -0.39 22.15 18.61
CA LEU A 214 -1.23 22.32 17.42
C LEU A 214 -0.32 22.43 16.17
N ALA A 215 -0.43 21.43 15.29
CA ALA A 215 0.13 21.54 13.96
C ALA A 215 -0.93 22.11 12.99
N LEU A 216 -0.53 23.06 12.16
CA LEU A 216 -1.36 23.55 11.07
C LEU A 216 -1.24 22.61 9.86
N THR A 217 -2.27 22.54 9.04
CA THR A 217 -2.32 21.57 7.93
C THR A 217 -1.28 21.79 6.86
N SER A 218 -0.67 22.98 6.75
CA SER A 218 0.49 23.23 5.89
C SER A 218 1.72 22.39 6.27
N GLY A 219 1.80 21.94 7.53
CA GLY A 219 2.86 21.03 8.00
C GLY A 219 2.68 19.58 7.55
N ASN A 220 1.52 19.22 7.07
CA ASN A 220 1.23 17.88 6.56
C ASN A 220 1.95 17.65 5.23
N TYR A 221 2.12 16.39 4.88
CA TYR A 221 2.75 16.02 3.61
C TYR A 221 2.06 14.81 2.98
N THR A 222 2.12 14.76 1.69
CA THR A 222 1.73 13.60 0.91
C THR A 222 2.96 12.74 0.67
N LYS A 223 2.88 11.46 1.00
CA LYS A 223 3.87 10.46 0.64
C LYS A 223 3.35 9.62 -0.52
N THR A 224 4.06 9.61 -1.63
CA THR A 224 3.80 8.71 -2.75
C THR A 224 4.84 7.61 -2.76
N THR A 225 4.41 6.38 -3.04
CA THR A 225 5.30 5.23 -3.22
C THR A 225 4.83 4.47 -4.43
N GLU A 226 5.70 4.36 -5.44
CA GLU A 226 5.46 3.61 -6.67
C GLU A 226 6.40 2.40 -6.67
N LEU A 227 5.83 1.20 -6.74
CA LEU A 227 6.55 -0.05 -6.88
C LEU A 227 6.27 -0.63 -8.25
N GLN A 228 7.32 -1.01 -8.96
CA GLN A 228 7.24 -1.81 -10.17
C GLN A 228 8.15 -3.03 -10.02
N SER A 229 7.64 -4.20 -10.37
CA SER A 229 8.38 -5.46 -10.35
C SER A 229 8.11 -6.27 -11.60
N ASP A 230 9.18 -6.73 -12.23
CA ASP A 230 9.15 -7.65 -13.37
C ASP A 230 9.93 -8.91 -13.03
N SER A 231 9.36 -10.08 -13.27
CA SER A 231 10.03 -11.35 -13.07
C SER A 231 9.89 -12.30 -14.25
N PHE A 232 10.96 -13.02 -14.53
CA PHE A 232 11.01 -14.11 -15.51
C PHE A 232 11.51 -15.36 -14.82
N GLN A 233 10.78 -16.47 -14.96
CA GLN A 233 11.18 -17.76 -14.43
C GLN A 233 11.12 -18.79 -15.53
N ILE A 234 12.20 -19.56 -15.69
CA ILE A 234 12.29 -20.64 -16.65
C ILE A 234 12.53 -21.93 -15.90
N PHE A 235 11.66 -22.89 -16.12
CA PHE A 235 11.77 -24.25 -15.59
C PHE A 235 12.08 -25.17 -16.76
N SER A 236 13.13 -25.96 -16.64
CA SER A 236 13.56 -26.87 -17.71
C SER A 236 13.91 -28.25 -17.13
N ASP A 237 13.23 -29.26 -17.59
CA ASP A 237 13.50 -30.68 -17.31
C ASP A 237 14.29 -31.25 -18.49
N TRP A 238 15.60 -31.44 -18.31
CA TRP A 238 16.51 -31.87 -19.37
C TRP A 238 16.54 -33.39 -19.50
N THR A 239 16.42 -34.08 -18.37
CA THR A 239 16.35 -35.54 -18.25
C THR A 239 15.54 -35.90 -17.03
N ASP A 240 15.19 -37.17 -16.83
CA ASP A 240 14.46 -37.67 -15.66
C ASP A 240 15.14 -37.37 -14.32
N SER A 241 16.44 -37.09 -14.32
CA SER A 241 17.25 -36.82 -13.13
C SER A 241 17.92 -35.44 -13.10
N PHE A 242 17.72 -34.62 -14.12
CA PHE A 242 18.32 -33.29 -14.18
C PHE A 242 17.34 -32.24 -14.65
N SER A 243 17.06 -31.27 -13.77
CA SER A 243 16.26 -30.10 -14.06
C SER A 243 16.98 -28.81 -13.65
N THR A 244 16.58 -27.71 -14.25
CA THR A 244 17.07 -26.38 -13.89
C THR A 244 15.92 -25.40 -13.73
N THR A 245 16.08 -24.49 -12.76
CA THR A 245 15.20 -23.33 -12.58
C THR A 245 16.06 -22.09 -12.62
N MET A 246 15.74 -21.18 -13.54
CA MET A 246 16.34 -19.85 -13.59
C MET A 246 15.29 -18.83 -13.22
N ARG A 247 15.65 -17.87 -12.40
CA ARG A 247 14.81 -16.75 -12.04
C ARG A 247 15.59 -15.45 -12.24
N TYR A 248 14.97 -14.51 -12.91
CA TYR A 248 15.46 -13.15 -13.05
C TYR A 248 14.34 -12.20 -12.64
N GLY A 249 14.64 -11.25 -11.77
CA GLY A 249 13.70 -10.24 -11.32
C GLY A 249 14.35 -8.87 -11.25
N MET A 250 13.58 -7.87 -11.56
CA MET A 250 13.92 -6.47 -11.40
C MET A 250 12.79 -5.79 -10.64
N ARG A 251 13.16 -5.01 -9.61
CA ARG A 251 12.23 -4.22 -8.82
C ARG A 251 12.75 -2.79 -8.74
N THR A 252 11.85 -1.85 -8.93
CA THR A 252 12.09 -0.42 -8.69
C THR A 252 11.08 0.05 -7.67
N VAL A 253 11.52 0.86 -6.71
CA VAL A 253 10.66 1.54 -5.74
C VAL A 253 11.07 3.00 -5.72
N ASP A 254 10.14 3.86 -6.08
CA ASP A 254 10.30 5.31 -6.00
C ASP A 254 9.40 5.87 -4.90
N THR A 255 9.98 6.61 -3.97
CA THR A 255 9.25 7.26 -2.89
C THR A 255 9.53 8.75 -2.91
N ALA A 256 8.46 9.54 -2.92
CA ALA A 256 8.52 10.98 -2.87
C ALA A 256 7.67 11.51 -1.71
N GLN A 257 8.04 12.69 -1.21
CA GLN A 257 7.26 13.44 -0.23
C GLN A 257 7.06 14.86 -0.74
N ALA A 258 5.82 15.34 -0.69
CA ALA A 258 5.45 16.68 -1.05
C ALA A 258 4.72 17.35 0.12
N SER A 259 5.18 18.53 0.55
CA SER A 259 4.49 19.30 1.59
C SER A 259 3.14 19.81 1.08
N VAL A 260 2.10 19.72 1.89
CA VAL A 260 0.79 20.33 1.61
C VAL A 260 0.91 21.86 1.56
N GLY A 261 1.79 22.46 2.37
CA GLY A 261 2.08 23.90 2.37
C GLY A 261 2.96 24.40 1.22
N GLY A 262 3.36 23.51 0.29
CA GLY A 262 4.23 23.82 -0.84
C GLY A 262 5.72 23.92 -0.47
N ASP A 263 6.54 24.30 -1.45
CA ASP A 263 8.02 24.32 -1.31
C ASP A 263 8.53 25.36 -0.32
N ASP A 264 7.75 26.38 -0.02
CA ASP A 264 8.16 27.48 0.88
C ASP A 264 8.19 27.05 2.35
N PHE A 265 7.46 25.99 2.75
CA PHE A 265 7.49 25.42 4.08
C PHE A 265 8.88 24.84 4.45
N MET A 266 9.58 24.27 3.50
CA MET A 266 10.90 23.66 3.71
C MET A 266 12.04 24.68 3.85
N ARG A 267 11.76 25.97 3.71
CA ARG A 267 12.75 27.06 3.75
C ARG A 267 12.63 27.96 4.98
N ALA A 268 11.62 27.74 5.80
CA ALA A 268 11.43 28.43 7.09
C ALA A 268 11.95 27.55 8.25
#